data_8a630bbaceb3905a2cd0207cc1187aa2
#
_entry.id   8a630bbaceb3905a2cd0207cc1187aa2
#
_cell.length_a   1.000
_cell.length_b   1.000
_cell.length_c   1.000
_cell.angle_alpha   90.00
_cell.angle_beta   90.00
_cell.angle_gamma   90.00
#
_symmetry.space_group_name_H-M   'P 1'
#
loop_
_entity.id
_entity.type
_entity.pdbx_description
1 polymer ?
#
loop_
_entity_poly.entity_id
_entity_poly.type
_entity_poly.pdbx_seq_one_letter_code
_entity_poly.pdbx_strand_id
1 'polypeptide(L)'
;MIEFTEEQKKAISDAQEKFSSIKDNPDLLTESQLDLLFGQARSMNGWKDKDISDEMLHSLYELVKMGPTSTNSCPARFVFLKSSEMKEKIKDALLPNNVEKCMTAPVITIIGYDLDFSDHMGKLFPHMDVAPMYKGNVDMNLSTAFRNSSLQGAYLMIIARAMGLD
;
A
#
# COMPACT_ATOMS: atom_id res chain seq x y z
N MET A 1 -6.59 27.26 15.32
CA MET A 1 -7.12 26.94 13.97
C MET A 1 -5.95 26.97 13.01
N ILE A 2 -5.86 26.00 12.11
CA ILE A 2 -4.82 25.97 11.05
C ILE A 2 -5.27 26.97 9.99
N GLU A 3 -4.48 28.02 9.75
CA GLU A 3 -4.72 28.95 8.64
C GLU A 3 -4.02 28.44 7.39
N PHE A 4 -4.76 28.13 6.35
CA PHE A 4 -4.25 27.73 5.05
C PHE A 4 -3.93 28.96 4.19
N THR A 5 -2.84 28.87 3.41
CA THR A 5 -2.55 29.84 2.36
C THR A 5 -3.59 29.79 1.26
N GLU A 6 -3.71 30.81 0.44
CA GLU A 6 -4.65 30.83 -0.70
C GLU A 6 -4.35 29.71 -1.71
N GLU A 7 -3.09 29.39 -1.93
CA GLU A 7 -2.67 28.26 -2.77
C GLU A 7 -3.14 26.91 -2.19
N GLN A 8 -3.01 26.72 -0.88
CA GLN A 8 -3.49 25.51 -0.20
C GLN A 8 -5.03 25.41 -0.24
N LYS A 9 -5.75 26.52 -0.03
CA LYS A 9 -7.20 26.56 -0.15
C LYS A 9 -7.66 26.21 -1.55
N LYS A 10 -6.98 26.71 -2.57
CA LYS A 10 -7.25 26.39 -3.97
C LYS A 10 -7.02 24.90 -4.24
N ALA A 11 -5.88 24.35 -3.82
CA ALA A 11 -5.56 22.93 -4.00
C ALA A 11 -6.60 22.01 -3.31
N ILE A 12 -7.08 22.40 -2.12
CA ILE A 12 -8.15 21.70 -1.40
C ILE A 12 -9.46 21.75 -2.20
N SER A 13 -9.85 22.92 -2.70
CA SER A 13 -11.05 23.11 -3.51
C SER A 13 -11.00 22.27 -4.79
N ASP A 14 -9.89 22.32 -5.53
CA ASP A 14 -9.68 21.57 -6.78
C ASP A 14 -9.76 20.05 -6.50
N ALA A 15 -9.18 19.59 -5.40
CA ALA A 15 -9.25 18.18 -4.99
C ALA A 15 -10.68 17.75 -4.61
N GLN A 16 -11.42 18.61 -3.91
CA GLN A 16 -12.82 18.34 -3.53
C GLN A 16 -13.72 18.28 -4.76
N GLU A 17 -13.57 19.19 -5.70
CA GLU A 17 -14.32 19.21 -6.96
C GLU A 17 -14.06 17.94 -7.77
N LYS A 18 -12.78 17.58 -7.93
CA LYS A 18 -12.38 16.33 -8.60
C LYS A 18 -12.96 15.10 -7.92
N PHE A 19 -12.91 15.04 -6.60
CA PHE A 19 -13.48 13.92 -5.84
C PHE A 19 -15.00 13.83 -6.01
N SER A 20 -15.71 14.96 -5.94
CA SER A 20 -17.16 15.02 -6.15
C SER A 20 -17.53 14.54 -7.53
N SER A 21 -16.81 14.98 -8.58
CA SER A 21 -17.07 14.54 -9.95
C SER A 21 -16.89 13.03 -10.14
N ILE A 22 -15.94 12.41 -9.44
CA ILE A 22 -15.76 10.95 -9.45
C ILE A 22 -16.89 10.25 -8.68
N LYS A 23 -17.30 10.79 -7.52
CA LYS A 23 -18.33 10.21 -6.67
C LYS A 23 -19.72 10.29 -7.30
N ASP A 24 -20.00 11.37 -8.03
CA ASP A 24 -21.27 11.59 -8.73
C ASP A 24 -21.34 10.81 -10.06
N ASN A 25 -20.24 10.15 -10.47
CA ASN A 25 -20.23 9.24 -11.60
C ASN A 25 -21.07 8.00 -11.27
N PRO A 26 -22.08 7.64 -12.12
CA PRO A 26 -22.87 6.43 -11.92
C PRO A 26 -22.09 5.11 -12.07
N ASP A 27 -20.86 5.16 -12.59
CA ASP A 27 -19.99 3.98 -12.76
C ASP A 27 -19.33 3.56 -11.44
N LEU A 28 -20.16 3.23 -10.46
CA LEU A 28 -19.70 2.54 -9.24
C LEU A 28 -19.27 1.10 -9.57
N LEU A 29 -18.48 0.52 -8.67
CA LEU A 29 -18.06 -0.89 -8.82
C LEU A 29 -19.29 -1.79 -8.96
N THR A 30 -19.27 -2.64 -9.96
CA THR A 30 -20.30 -3.66 -10.20
C THR A 30 -20.19 -4.78 -9.15
N GLU A 31 -21.26 -5.57 -9.01
CA GLU A 31 -21.27 -6.75 -8.14
C GLU A 31 -20.13 -7.72 -8.51
N SER A 32 -19.90 -7.97 -9.80
CA SER A 32 -18.81 -8.83 -10.27
C SER A 32 -17.41 -8.29 -9.92
N GLN A 33 -17.23 -6.98 -9.90
CA GLN A 33 -15.97 -6.36 -9.47
C GLN A 33 -15.78 -6.45 -7.95
N LEU A 34 -16.85 -6.29 -7.18
CA LEU A 34 -16.82 -6.50 -5.73
C LEU A 34 -16.55 -7.97 -5.38
N ASP A 35 -17.11 -8.90 -6.14
CA ASP A 35 -16.84 -10.33 -6.01
C ASP A 35 -15.37 -10.66 -6.31
N LEU A 36 -14.78 -10.05 -7.34
CA LEU A 36 -13.36 -10.20 -7.65
C LEU A 36 -12.47 -9.75 -6.48
N LEU A 37 -12.81 -8.62 -5.86
CA LEU A 37 -12.00 -8.05 -4.78
C LEU A 37 -12.22 -8.76 -3.44
N PHE A 38 -13.45 -9.19 -3.13
CA PHE A 38 -13.83 -9.66 -1.80
C PHE A 38 -14.70 -10.93 -1.81
N GLY A 39 -15.88 -10.88 -2.45
CA GLY A 39 -16.92 -11.90 -2.29
C GLY A 39 -16.46 -13.31 -2.70
N GLN A 40 -15.85 -13.46 -3.87
CA GLN A 40 -15.32 -14.71 -4.41
C GLN A 40 -13.79 -14.81 -4.33
N ALA A 41 -13.12 -13.80 -3.79
CA ALA A 41 -11.68 -13.81 -3.62
C ALA A 41 -11.22 -14.93 -2.67
N ARG A 42 -10.17 -15.64 -3.03
CA ARG A 42 -9.56 -16.71 -2.23
C ARG A 42 -8.04 -16.62 -2.27
N SER A 43 -7.40 -17.09 -1.19
CA SER A 43 -5.94 -17.25 -1.19
C SER A 43 -5.55 -18.42 -2.07
N MET A 44 -4.71 -18.18 -3.07
CA MET A 44 -4.25 -19.20 -4.00
C MET A 44 -3.01 -19.93 -3.46
N ASN A 45 -2.84 -21.19 -3.88
CA ASN A 45 -1.70 -22.03 -3.52
C ASN A 45 -0.88 -22.48 -4.73
N GLY A 46 -1.27 -22.09 -5.93
CA GLY A 46 -0.59 -22.37 -7.18
C GLY A 46 -0.73 -21.21 -8.15
N TRP A 47 0.23 -21.06 -9.04
CA TRP A 47 0.35 -19.91 -9.93
C TRP A 47 0.39 -20.34 -11.39
N LYS A 48 -0.07 -19.46 -12.26
CA LYS A 48 0.16 -19.61 -13.70
C LYS A 48 1.62 -19.31 -14.01
N ASP A 49 2.17 -19.99 -14.99
CA ASP A 49 3.49 -19.66 -15.54
C ASP A 49 3.38 -18.39 -16.39
N LYS A 50 3.38 -17.26 -15.70
CA LYS A 50 3.26 -15.93 -16.30
C LYS A 50 4.11 -14.94 -15.53
N ASP A 51 5.06 -14.32 -16.20
CA ASP A 51 5.89 -13.28 -15.57
C ASP A 51 5.07 -12.02 -15.27
N ILE A 52 5.52 -11.29 -14.27
CA ILE A 52 5.01 -9.97 -13.88
C ILE A 52 6.10 -8.95 -14.18
N SER A 53 5.81 -8.02 -15.09
CA SER A 53 6.78 -7.01 -15.48
C SER A 53 7.05 -5.98 -14.38
N ASP A 54 8.21 -5.32 -14.44
CA ASP A 54 8.55 -4.26 -13.50
C ASP A 54 7.62 -3.05 -13.65
N GLU A 55 7.14 -2.77 -14.87
CA GLU A 55 6.16 -1.72 -15.13
C GLU A 55 4.83 -2.01 -14.43
N MET A 56 4.41 -3.28 -14.38
CA MET A 56 3.20 -3.67 -13.64
C MET A 56 3.39 -3.49 -12.13
N LEU A 57 4.56 -3.85 -11.58
CA LEU A 57 4.87 -3.63 -10.17
C LEU A 57 4.94 -2.14 -9.81
N HIS A 58 5.53 -1.32 -10.70
CA HIS A 58 5.50 0.13 -10.54
C HIS A 58 4.08 0.69 -10.57
N SER A 59 3.26 0.28 -11.54
CA SER A 59 1.86 0.70 -11.64
C SER A 59 1.05 0.31 -10.41
N LEU A 60 1.27 -0.89 -9.88
CA LEU A 60 0.69 -1.35 -8.63
C LEU A 60 1.07 -0.42 -7.46
N TYR A 61 2.37 -0.12 -7.32
CA TYR A 61 2.85 0.77 -6.25
C TYR A 61 2.29 2.19 -6.37
N GLU A 62 2.20 2.74 -7.59
CA GLU A 62 1.62 4.08 -7.83
C GLU A 62 0.19 4.21 -7.33
N LEU A 63 -0.60 3.14 -7.38
CA LEU A 63 -1.94 3.09 -6.81
C LEU A 63 -1.92 2.88 -5.28
N VAL A 64 -1.09 1.95 -4.80
CA VAL A 64 -0.97 1.63 -3.36
C VAL A 64 -0.58 2.84 -2.53
N LYS A 65 0.35 3.65 -3.02
CA LYS A 65 0.83 4.85 -2.30
C LYS A 65 -0.24 5.92 -2.11
N MET A 66 -1.34 5.87 -2.88
CA MET A 66 -2.46 6.81 -2.78
C MET A 66 -3.45 6.44 -1.68
N GLY A 67 -3.34 5.23 -1.12
CA GLY A 67 -4.19 4.78 -0.03
C GLY A 67 -3.95 5.60 1.25
N PRO A 68 -5.01 6.04 1.95
CA PRO A 68 -4.87 6.91 3.13
C PRO A 68 -4.17 6.21 4.29
N THR A 69 -3.34 6.98 5.00
CA THR A 69 -2.70 6.57 6.25
C THR A 69 -2.84 7.68 7.29
N SER A 70 -2.66 7.35 8.57
CA SER A 70 -2.69 8.35 9.65
C SER A 70 -1.66 9.45 9.37
N THR A 71 -2.10 10.72 9.35
CA THR A 71 -1.25 11.88 9.02
C THR A 71 -0.46 11.74 7.71
N ASN A 72 -0.96 10.94 6.77
CA ASN A 72 -0.24 10.59 5.53
C ASN A 72 1.18 10.04 5.78
N SER A 73 1.37 9.27 6.85
CA SER A 73 2.68 8.81 7.31
C SER A 73 3.37 7.80 6.38
N CYS A 74 2.60 7.04 5.59
CA CYS A 74 3.08 6.11 4.57
C CYS A 74 4.31 5.27 4.99
N PRO A 75 4.28 4.56 6.13
CA PRO A 75 5.46 3.90 6.68
C PRO A 75 5.81 2.59 5.99
N ALA A 76 4.95 2.02 5.13
CA ALA A 76 5.24 0.75 4.48
C ALA A 76 6.46 0.84 3.54
N ARG A 77 7.23 -0.24 3.52
CA ARG A 77 8.32 -0.47 2.56
C ARG A 77 8.05 -1.81 1.88
N PHE A 78 7.93 -1.79 0.55
CA PHE A 78 7.65 -2.97 -0.25
C PHE A 78 8.92 -3.43 -0.95
N VAL A 79 9.25 -4.71 -0.80
CA VAL A 79 10.38 -5.33 -1.50
C VAL A 79 9.82 -6.45 -2.37
N PHE A 80 9.95 -6.32 -3.69
CA PHE A 80 9.50 -7.30 -4.66
C PHE A 80 10.65 -8.23 -5.05
N LEU A 81 10.51 -9.53 -4.74
CA LEU A 81 11.49 -10.57 -5.03
C LEU A 81 11.03 -11.35 -6.26
N LYS A 82 11.72 -11.19 -7.39
CA LYS A 82 11.44 -11.89 -8.66
C LYS A 82 12.37 -13.07 -8.89
N SER A 83 13.68 -12.88 -8.68
CA SER A 83 14.66 -13.92 -8.98
C SER A 83 14.61 -15.07 -7.97
N SER A 84 14.89 -16.28 -8.45
CA SER A 84 14.98 -17.48 -7.60
C SER A 84 16.05 -17.31 -6.51
N GLU A 85 17.18 -16.65 -6.84
CA GLU A 85 18.24 -16.36 -5.87
C GLU A 85 17.73 -15.53 -4.69
N MET A 86 16.97 -14.47 -4.96
CA MET A 86 16.43 -13.61 -3.90
C MET A 86 15.34 -14.30 -3.08
N LYS A 87 14.51 -15.14 -3.73
CA LYS A 87 13.51 -15.94 -3.03
C LYS A 87 14.14 -16.98 -2.11
N GLU A 88 15.24 -17.63 -2.55
CA GLU A 88 15.95 -18.61 -1.73
C GLU A 88 16.48 -18.00 -0.43
N LYS A 89 16.89 -16.71 -0.42
CA LYS A 89 17.39 -16.02 0.78
C LYS A 89 16.33 -15.88 1.91
N ILE A 90 15.06 -15.94 1.58
CA ILE A 90 13.97 -15.81 2.57
C ILE A 90 13.32 -17.14 2.90
N LYS A 91 13.71 -18.23 2.23
CA LYS A 91 13.06 -19.53 2.33
C LYS A 91 12.98 -20.06 3.77
N ASP A 92 14.05 -19.93 4.52
CA ASP A 92 14.14 -20.41 5.89
C ASP A 92 13.28 -19.58 6.88
N ALA A 93 12.84 -18.38 6.46
CA ALA A 93 11.93 -17.55 7.23
C ALA A 93 10.45 -17.88 6.94
N LEU A 94 10.16 -18.72 5.94
CA LEU A 94 8.81 -19.09 5.58
C LEU A 94 8.31 -20.26 6.43
N LEU A 95 7.02 -20.24 6.75
CA LEU A 95 6.37 -21.42 7.33
C LEU A 95 6.43 -22.59 6.33
N PRO A 96 6.66 -23.84 6.79
CA PRO A 96 6.86 -24.99 5.90
C PRO A 96 5.78 -25.18 4.83
N ASN A 97 4.50 -24.96 5.18
CA ASN A 97 3.36 -25.06 4.27
C ASN A 97 3.25 -23.89 3.27
N ASN A 98 4.06 -22.85 3.40
CA ASN A 98 4.10 -21.72 2.49
C ASN A 98 5.29 -21.77 1.52
N VAL A 99 6.29 -22.61 1.79
CA VAL A 99 7.53 -22.63 1.00
C VAL A 99 7.24 -22.87 -0.48
N GLU A 100 6.54 -23.94 -0.83
CA GLU A 100 6.28 -24.31 -2.22
C GLU A 100 5.58 -23.17 -2.98
N LYS A 101 4.49 -22.65 -2.44
CA LYS A 101 3.73 -21.59 -3.11
C LYS A 101 4.52 -20.27 -3.22
N CYS A 102 5.37 -19.95 -2.24
CA CYS A 102 6.22 -18.77 -2.31
C CYS A 102 7.32 -18.96 -3.37
N MET A 103 8.00 -20.10 -3.37
CA MET A 103 9.11 -20.35 -4.30
C MET A 103 8.64 -20.42 -5.75
N THR A 104 7.41 -20.89 -6.00
CA THR A 104 6.82 -20.99 -7.35
C THR A 104 6.10 -19.72 -7.81
N ALA A 105 5.78 -18.79 -6.91
CA ALA A 105 5.15 -17.51 -7.28
C ALA A 105 6.07 -16.69 -8.21
N PRO A 106 5.54 -16.00 -9.23
CA PRO A 106 6.34 -15.09 -10.06
C PRO A 106 7.05 -14.02 -9.23
N VAL A 107 6.36 -13.45 -8.25
CA VAL A 107 6.86 -12.41 -7.35
C VAL A 107 6.45 -12.72 -5.91
N ILE A 108 7.36 -12.50 -4.97
CA ILE A 108 7.06 -12.41 -3.54
C ILE A 108 7.19 -10.94 -3.13
N THR A 109 6.22 -10.43 -2.38
CA THR A 109 6.33 -9.10 -1.79
C THR A 109 6.54 -9.20 -0.29
N ILE A 110 7.66 -8.63 0.20
CA ILE A 110 7.89 -8.41 1.63
C ILE A 110 7.33 -7.03 1.97
N ILE A 111 6.52 -6.96 3.02
CA ILE A 111 5.97 -5.72 3.54
C ILE A 111 6.66 -5.44 4.88
N GLY A 112 7.57 -4.49 4.85
CA GLY A 112 8.22 -3.96 6.05
C GLY A 112 7.56 -2.65 6.51
N TYR A 113 7.97 -2.18 7.68
CA TYR A 113 7.61 -0.84 8.15
C TYR A 113 8.86 -0.06 8.55
N ASP A 114 8.83 1.21 8.24
CA ASP A 114 9.89 2.16 8.54
C ASP A 114 9.61 2.81 9.90
N LEU A 115 10.55 2.72 10.82
CA LEU A 115 10.45 3.37 12.14
C LEU A 115 10.88 4.84 12.08
N ASP A 116 11.58 5.23 11.03
CA ASP A 116 12.03 6.60 10.82
C ASP A 116 11.09 7.39 9.88
N PHE A 117 9.85 6.88 9.66
CA PHE A 117 8.86 7.54 8.79
C PHE A 117 8.62 9.00 9.20
N SER A 118 8.78 9.32 10.47
CA SER A 118 8.58 10.67 10.99
C SER A 118 9.55 11.71 10.38
N ASP A 119 10.69 11.28 9.84
CA ASP A 119 11.64 12.17 9.15
C ASP A 119 11.10 12.71 7.81
N HIS A 120 10.09 12.03 7.26
CA HIS A 120 9.45 12.40 6.01
C HIS A 120 8.19 13.28 6.20
N MET A 121 7.77 13.53 7.44
CA MET A 121 6.49 14.20 7.72
C MET A 121 6.43 15.63 7.18
N GLY A 122 7.53 16.36 7.17
CA GLY A 122 7.58 17.71 6.57
C GLY A 122 7.20 17.73 5.07
N LYS A 123 7.42 16.62 4.35
CA LYS A 123 7.02 16.45 2.95
C LYS A 123 5.61 15.83 2.84
N LEU A 124 5.31 14.83 3.65
CA LEU A 124 4.08 14.04 3.55
C LEU A 124 2.87 14.73 4.19
N PHE A 125 3.12 15.59 5.19
CA PHE A 125 2.09 16.32 5.93
C PHE A 125 2.52 17.78 6.17
N PRO A 126 2.68 18.62 5.12
CA PRO A 126 3.35 19.92 5.20
C PRO A 126 2.56 21.01 5.93
N HIS A 127 1.27 20.80 6.22
CA HIS A 127 0.40 21.79 6.84
C HIS A 127 0.51 21.86 8.37
N MET A 128 1.22 20.90 8.98
CA MET A 128 1.46 20.90 10.42
C MET A 128 2.71 20.08 10.73
N ASP A 129 3.55 20.57 11.64
CA ASP A 129 4.69 19.79 12.14
C ASP A 129 4.21 18.74 13.13
N VAL A 130 3.99 17.53 12.62
CA VAL A 130 3.57 16.36 13.41
C VAL A 130 4.73 15.43 13.77
N ALA A 131 5.93 15.67 13.22
CA ALA A 131 7.10 14.83 13.49
C ALA A 131 7.42 14.70 15.00
N PRO A 132 7.32 15.75 15.82
CA PRO A 132 7.57 15.64 17.27
C PRO A 132 6.63 14.70 18.01
N MET A 133 5.43 14.44 17.49
CA MET A 133 4.47 13.48 18.09
C MET A 133 5.03 12.06 18.10
N TYR A 134 5.86 11.72 17.11
CA TYR A 134 6.45 10.39 16.92
C TYR A 134 7.87 10.31 17.46
N LYS A 135 8.67 11.36 17.24
CA LYS A 135 10.07 11.46 17.75
C LYS A 135 10.05 11.50 19.27
N GLY A 136 10.74 10.56 19.89
CA GLY A 136 10.79 10.46 21.35
C GLY A 136 9.63 9.69 22.01
N ASN A 137 8.65 9.22 21.23
CA ASN A 137 7.58 8.34 21.71
C ASN A 137 7.64 7.00 20.95
N VAL A 138 8.44 6.07 21.47
CA VAL A 138 8.72 4.77 20.83
C VAL A 138 7.45 3.96 20.60
N ASP A 139 6.55 3.91 21.58
CA ASP A 139 5.31 3.12 21.50
C ASP A 139 4.36 3.69 20.43
N MET A 140 4.20 5.00 20.41
CA MET A 140 3.36 5.68 19.41
C MET A 140 3.95 5.51 18.00
N ASN A 141 5.27 5.66 17.88
CA ASN A 141 5.97 5.48 16.61
C ASN A 141 5.80 4.04 16.08
N LEU A 142 6.12 3.04 16.88
CA LEU A 142 6.00 1.63 16.52
C LEU A 142 4.55 1.26 16.17
N SER A 143 3.58 1.65 17.00
CA SER A 143 2.18 1.33 16.76
C SER A 143 1.64 1.99 15.49
N THR A 144 2.06 3.22 15.19
CA THR A 144 1.70 3.93 13.96
C THR A 144 2.33 3.27 12.75
N ALA A 145 3.62 2.99 12.78
CA ALA A 145 4.34 2.32 11.70
C ALA A 145 3.70 0.96 11.40
N PHE A 146 3.48 0.12 12.39
CA PHE A 146 2.92 -1.22 12.24
C PHE A 146 1.48 -1.19 11.68
N ARG A 147 0.59 -0.40 12.28
CA ARG A 147 -0.82 -0.32 11.85
C ARG A 147 -0.97 0.20 10.44
N ASN A 148 -0.25 1.27 10.10
CA ASN A 148 -0.38 1.89 8.79
C ASN A 148 0.33 1.07 7.70
N SER A 149 1.40 0.35 8.00
CA SER A 149 2.01 -0.60 7.04
C SER A 149 1.12 -1.81 6.80
N SER A 150 0.43 -2.31 7.82
CA SER A 150 -0.60 -3.36 7.66
C SER A 150 -1.75 -2.89 6.78
N LEU A 151 -2.19 -1.64 6.95
CA LEU A 151 -3.21 -1.01 6.12
C LEU A 151 -2.73 -0.87 4.66
N GLN A 152 -1.51 -0.40 4.43
CA GLN A 152 -0.93 -0.31 3.09
C GLN A 152 -0.72 -1.70 2.46
N GLY A 153 -0.44 -2.73 3.26
CA GLY A 153 -0.42 -4.12 2.82
C GLY A 153 -1.79 -4.61 2.33
N ALA A 154 -2.88 -4.20 3.01
CA ALA A 154 -4.24 -4.48 2.55
C ALA A 154 -4.54 -3.78 1.21
N TYR A 155 -4.11 -2.52 1.05
CA TYR A 155 -4.23 -1.83 -0.24
C TYR A 155 -3.49 -2.56 -1.36
N LEU A 156 -2.27 -3.06 -1.08
CA LEU A 156 -1.50 -3.84 -2.05
C LEU A 156 -2.29 -5.07 -2.52
N MET A 157 -2.86 -5.85 -1.59
CA MET A 157 -3.62 -7.05 -1.94
C MET A 157 -4.88 -6.74 -2.78
N ILE A 158 -5.63 -5.70 -2.38
CA ILE A 158 -6.87 -5.31 -3.07
C ILE A 158 -6.56 -4.81 -4.48
N ILE A 159 -5.55 -3.93 -4.60
CA ILE A 159 -5.17 -3.34 -5.89
C ILE A 159 -4.54 -4.40 -6.80
N ALA A 160 -3.72 -5.32 -6.26
CA ALA A 160 -3.18 -6.44 -7.02
C ALA A 160 -4.31 -7.26 -7.67
N ARG A 161 -5.36 -7.60 -6.91
CA ARG A 161 -6.55 -8.28 -7.46
C ARG A 161 -7.28 -7.45 -8.51
N ALA A 162 -7.46 -6.16 -8.29
CA ALA A 162 -8.05 -5.26 -9.28
C ALA A 162 -7.24 -5.21 -10.59
N MET A 163 -5.94 -5.47 -10.53
CA MET A 163 -5.03 -5.57 -11.68
C MET A 163 -4.91 -6.99 -12.26
N GLY A 164 -5.68 -7.95 -11.75
CA GLY A 164 -5.69 -9.35 -12.23
C GLY A 164 -4.52 -10.19 -11.70
N LEU A 165 -3.96 -9.81 -10.56
CA LEU A 165 -2.99 -10.60 -9.77
C LEU A 165 -3.70 -11.24 -8.57
N ASP A 166 -3.09 -12.28 -8.00
CA ASP A 166 -3.57 -13.00 -6.81
C ASP A 166 -2.52 -13.02 -5.68
#